data_79d775df969b3b6c3e42ec645fe2cd30
#
_entry.id   79d775df969b3b6c3e42ec645fe2cd30
#
_cell.length_a   1.000
_cell.length_b   1.000
_cell.length_c   1.000
_cell.angle_alpha   90.00
_cell.angle_beta   90.00
_cell.angle_gamma   90.00
#
_symmetry.space_group_name_H-M   'P 1'
#
loop_
_entity.id
_entity.type
_entity.pdbx_description
1 polymer ?
#
loop_
_entity_poly.entity_id
_entity_poly.type
_entity_poly.pdbx_seq_one_letter_code
_entity_poly.pdbx_strand_id
1 'polypeptide(L)'
;MWPTASVRAAKTCITRLPPRQTCGFATRCLASQFSSSPSQTSLARASGLSSSPRQVRTASFSPAQSLSLGQSRSMSAIKKIKVKNPVVELDGDEMTRIIWQEIKDRFITPYLDIDLKYYDLGLPYRDETNDQVTLDAAAAIKKYSVGVKCATITPDEQRVIEFKLKKMWLSPNGTIRNYLGGTVFREPIVIPRIPRLVPGWKQAIIIGRHAFGDQYRAKDRVIDTEGTLEMVFTPKGGKPEVIKVFDFPTSGGIAQTQYNTTESIEGFAHASFKMALDKKLPLYMSTKNTILKAYDGKFKDIFQDIYDKQYKSQFEGKGIWYEHRLIDDMVAQMIKSEGGFIIAMKNYDGDVQSDIVAQGFGSLGLMTSVLITPDGKTFESEAAHGTVTRHFREHQKGKETSTNPIASIFAWTQGLAKRGELDGTPELVVFAEQLEKACTDAVDIDGIMTKDLALACGKKERSAWVTTNEYLSAVERRLKAGLKEKL
;
A
#
# COMPACT_ATOMS: atom_id res chain seq x y z
N MET A 1 62.35 3.29 12.92
CA MET A 1 62.85 4.68 12.82
C MET A 1 61.76 5.52 12.19
N TRP A 2 61.12 6.31 13.01
CA TRP A 2 60.09 7.25 12.58
C TRP A 2 60.60 8.65 12.94
N PRO A 3 60.46 9.66 12.08
CA PRO A 3 60.81 11.03 12.44
C PRO A 3 59.57 11.74 13.02
N THR A 4 59.81 12.37 14.17
CA THR A 4 58.96 13.29 14.90
C THR A 4 58.81 14.62 14.16
N ALA A 5 57.59 15.06 13.87
CA ALA A 5 57.28 16.41 13.37
C ALA A 5 56.62 17.24 14.47
N SER A 6 57.16 18.41 14.69
CA SER A 6 56.82 19.35 15.75
C SER A 6 55.48 20.05 15.53
N VAL A 7 54.69 20.16 16.59
CA VAL A 7 53.46 20.97 16.66
C VAL A 7 53.81 22.43 16.88
N ARG A 8 53.50 23.33 15.93
CA ARG A 8 53.45 24.78 16.12
C ARG A 8 52.02 25.19 16.50
N ALA A 9 51.92 25.83 17.66
CA ALA A 9 50.70 26.43 18.17
C ALA A 9 50.29 27.65 17.33
N ALA A 10 49.06 27.61 16.75
CA ALA A 10 48.41 28.80 16.18
C ALA A 10 47.52 29.45 17.23
N LYS A 11 47.79 30.70 17.53
CA LYS A 11 46.98 31.55 18.43
C LYS A 11 45.67 31.93 17.73
N THR A 12 44.53 31.51 18.31
CA THR A 12 43.20 31.86 17.85
C THR A 12 42.81 33.26 18.32
N CYS A 13 42.55 34.15 17.38
CA CYS A 13 42.01 35.48 17.59
C CYS A 13 40.48 35.36 17.80
N ILE A 14 39.99 35.67 19.02
CA ILE A 14 38.56 35.67 19.35
C ILE A 14 38.02 37.07 19.01
N THR A 15 37.27 37.19 17.92
CA THR A 15 36.44 38.37 17.63
C THR A 15 35.04 38.17 18.24
N ARG A 16 34.70 39.06 19.18
CA ARG A 16 33.37 39.14 19.80
C ARG A 16 32.33 39.65 18.80
N LEU A 17 31.24 38.94 18.63
CA LEU A 17 30.03 39.40 17.95
C LEU A 17 29.11 40.12 18.95
N PRO A 18 28.36 41.17 18.50
CA PRO A 18 27.45 41.92 19.37
C PRO A 18 26.13 41.16 19.60
N PRO A 19 25.35 41.49 20.67
CA PRO A 19 24.15 40.78 21.04
C PRO A 19 22.99 41.06 20.07
N ARG A 20 22.27 39.98 19.66
CA ARG A 20 21.05 40.07 18.87
C ARG A 20 19.88 40.61 19.73
N GLN A 21 19.23 41.63 19.23
CA GLN A 21 17.95 42.14 19.72
C GLN A 21 16.83 41.09 19.52
N THR A 22 16.12 40.80 20.60
CA THR A 22 14.91 39.98 20.59
C THR A 22 13.73 40.83 20.09
N CYS A 23 13.21 40.51 18.92
CA CYS A 23 11.97 41.08 18.42
C CYS A 23 10.82 40.15 18.89
N GLY A 24 10.00 40.61 19.82
CA GLY A 24 8.83 39.93 20.32
C GLY A 24 7.69 39.98 19.29
N PHE A 25 7.24 38.82 18.82
CA PHE A 25 5.97 38.72 18.11
C PHE A 25 4.86 38.41 19.11
N ALA A 26 3.97 39.37 19.31
CA ALA A 26 2.72 39.20 20.05
C ALA A 26 1.70 38.45 19.17
N THR A 27 1.35 37.26 19.59
CA THR A 27 0.25 36.47 18.98
C THR A 27 -1.07 37.01 19.53
N ARG A 28 -1.86 37.71 18.71
CA ARG A 28 -3.26 38.03 18.99
C ARG A 28 -4.13 36.84 18.62
N CYS A 29 -4.70 36.18 19.64
CA CYS A 29 -5.85 35.33 19.48
C CYS A 29 -7.09 36.17 19.21
N LEU A 30 -7.74 35.97 18.06
CA LEU A 30 -9.10 36.43 17.77
C LEU A 30 -10.05 35.25 18.02
N ALA A 31 -10.75 35.30 19.16
CA ALA A 31 -11.91 34.48 19.43
C ALA A 31 -13.13 35.18 18.80
N SER A 32 -13.75 34.58 17.77
CA SER A 32 -15.04 34.98 17.26
C SER A 32 -16.14 34.16 17.93
N GLN A 33 -16.90 34.79 18.81
CA GLN A 33 -18.15 34.30 19.36
C GLN A 33 -19.23 34.31 18.27
N PHE A 34 -19.89 33.20 18.03
CA PHE A 34 -21.18 33.16 17.36
C PHE A 34 -22.26 32.87 18.42
N SER A 35 -23.08 33.89 18.68
CA SER A 35 -24.29 33.82 19.47
C SER A 35 -25.44 33.29 18.62
N SER A 36 -26.14 32.33 19.16
CA SER A 36 -27.43 31.79 18.70
C SER A 36 -28.56 32.70 19.14
N SER A 37 -29.54 32.94 18.27
CA SER A 37 -30.93 33.24 18.67
C SER A 37 -31.91 32.80 17.58
N PRO A 38 -33.07 32.25 17.96
CA PRO A 38 -34.07 31.71 17.04
C PRO A 38 -35.17 32.73 16.74
N SER A 39 -35.67 32.76 15.53
CA SER A 39 -36.93 33.45 15.18
C SER A 39 -37.97 32.46 14.69
N GLN A 40 -39.03 32.34 15.47
CA GLN A 40 -40.34 31.80 15.08
C GLN A 40 -41.09 32.85 14.23
N THR A 41 -41.77 32.41 13.19
CA THR A 41 -43.03 32.99 12.67
C THR A 41 -43.67 31.97 11.73
N SER A 42 -44.74 31.45 12.09
CA SER A 42 -46.18 31.67 12.03
C SER A 42 -46.80 31.13 10.73
N LEU A 43 -47.75 30.25 10.97
CA LEU A 43 -48.73 29.62 10.07
C LEU A 43 -49.57 30.65 9.26
N ALA A 44 -49.83 30.35 7.99
CA ALA A 44 -51.04 30.80 7.32
C ALA A 44 -51.63 29.65 6.48
N ARG A 45 -52.88 29.30 6.83
CA ARG A 45 -53.81 28.47 6.08
C ARG A 45 -54.35 29.24 4.89
N ALA A 46 -54.49 28.60 3.74
CA ALA A 46 -55.56 28.94 2.79
C ALA A 46 -56.01 27.68 2.04
N SER A 47 -57.31 27.54 2.09
CA SER A 47 -58.23 26.55 1.61
C SER A 47 -58.37 26.45 0.09
N GLY A 48 -58.52 25.24 -0.43
CA GLY A 48 -59.50 24.70 -1.28
C GLY A 48 -59.73 25.26 -2.70
N LEU A 49 -59.69 24.35 -3.67
CA LEU A 49 -60.74 24.29 -4.71
C LEU A 49 -60.57 23.00 -5.54
N SER A 50 -61.66 22.27 -5.66
CA SER A 50 -61.93 21.09 -6.46
C SER A 50 -61.98 21.39 -7.96
N SER A 51 -61.53 20.46 -8.84
CA SER A 51 -62.17 20.27 -10.16
C SER A 51 -61.81 18.95 -10.78
N SER A 52 -62.81 18.37 -11.35
CA SER A 52 -63.10 17.04 -11.90
C SER A 52 -62.20 16.54 -13.07
N PRO A 53 -62.33 15.27 -13.44
CA PRO A 53 -61.44 14.63 -14.42
C PRO A 53 -61.88 14.88 -15.87
N ARG A 54 -60.90 15.15 -16.73
CA ARG A 54 -61.11 15.20 -18.20
C ARG A 54 -60.78 13.83 -18.80
N GLN A 55 -61.77 13.23 -19.43
CA GLN A 55 -61.67 12.08 -20.30
C GLN A 55 -60.70 12.34 -21.46
N VAL A 56 -59.75 11.42 -21.67
CA VAL A 56 -58.92 11.36 -22.88
C VAL A 56 -59.46 10.24 -23.77
N ARG A 57 -59.85 10.64 -24.97
CA ARG A 57 -60.32 9.75 -26.05
C ARG A 57 -59.23 8.84 -26.53
N THR A 58 -59.49 7.54 -26.60
CA THR A 58 -58.71 6.54 -27.28
C THR A 58 -58.81 6.71 -28.80
N ALA A 59 -57.65 6.95 -29.44
CA ALA A 59 -57.49 6.85 -30.88
C ALA A 59 -56.86 5.50 -31.20
N SER A 60 -57.62 4.69 -31.96
CA SER A 60 -57.16 3.41 -32.52
C SER A 60 -56.20 3.67 -33.69
N PHE A 61 -54.99 3.13 -33.60
CA PHE A 61 -54.07 3.04 -34.73
C PHE A 61 -53.92 1.58 -35.19
N SER A 62 -54.14 1.36 -36.48
CA SER A 62 -53.95 0.09 -37.19
C SER A 62 -52.47 -0.28 -37.28
N PRO A 63 -52.12 -1.60 -37.41
CA PRO A 63 -50.74 -2.05 -37.37
C PRO A 63 -50.01 -1.78 -38.68
N ALA A 64 -48.91 -1.03 -38.62
CA ALA A 64 -47.98 -0.85 -39.73
C ALA A 64 -46.88 -1.92 -39.65
N GLN A 65 -46.59 -2.48 -40.79
CA GLN A 65 -45.61 -3.47 -41.20
C GLN A 65 -44.32 -3.59 -40.36
N SER A 66 -44.02 -4.83 -39.98
CA SER A 66 -42.77 -5.25 -39.43
C SER A 66 -41.62 -5.11 -40.45
N LEU A 67 -40.80 -4.09 -40.26
CA LEU A 67 -39.45 -4.04 -40.84
C LEU A 67 -38.56 -4.98 -40.00
N SER A 68 -38.05 -6.02 -40.64
CA SER A 68 -37.04 -6.93 -40.09
C SER A 68 -35.81 -6.15 -39.70
N LEU A 69 -35.62 -5.89 -38.41
CA LEU A 69 -34.37 -5.42 -37.86
C LEU A 69 -33.30 -6.50 -38.04
N GLY A 70 -32.25 -6.07 -38.72
CA GLY A 70 -31.10 -6.88 -39.05
C GLY A 70 -30.55 -7.63 -37.86
N GLN A 71 -30.06 -8.81 -38.15
CA GLN A 71 -29.33 -9.70 -37.28
C GLN A 71 -28.33 -8.91 -36.43
N SER A 72 -28.57 -8.85 -35.12
CA SER A 72 -27.52 -8.49 -34.18
C SER A 72 -26.39 -9.51 -34.37
N ARG A 73 -25.27 -9.07 -34.90
CA ARG A 73 -24.06 -9.88 -34.86
C ARG A 73 -23.82 -10.26 -33.41
N SER A 74 -24.05 -11.52 -33.07
CA SER A 74 -23.66 -12.11 -31.80
C SER A 74 -22.16 -11.84 -31.70
N MET A 75 -21.74 -11.02 -30.76
CA MET A 75 -20.34 -10.94 -30.38
C MET A 75 -19.96 -12.38 -29.99
N SER A 76 -19.05 -12.99 -30.74
CA SER A 76 -18.48 -14.28 -30.38
C SER A 76 -18.02 -14.19 -28.93
N ALA A 77 -18.53 -15.07 -28.07
CA ALA A 77 -18.14 -15.09 -26.67
C ALA A 77 -16.61 -15.23 -26.61
N ILE A 78 -15.95 -14.29 -25.96
CA ILE A 78 -14.48 -14.35 -25.76
C ILE A 78 -14.21 -15.65 -25.02
N LYS A 79 -13.38 -16.52 -25.59
CA LYS A 79 -12.98 -17.77 -24.94
C LYS A 79 -12.20 -17.41 -23.68
N LYS A 80 -12.73 -17.78 -22.51
CA LYS A 80 -12.08 -17.48 -21.22
C LYS A 80 -10.76 -18.24 -21.10
N ILE A 81 -9.76 -17.58 -20.54
CA ILE A 81 -8.48 -18.20 -20.16
C ILE A 81 -8.74 -19.08 -18.95
N LYS A 82 -8.37 -20.37 -19.03
CA LYS A 82 -8.52 -21.29 -17.91
C LYS A 82 -7.37 -21.13 -16.91
N VAL A 83 -7.69 -20.79 -15.67
CA VAL A 83 -6.74 -20.74 -14.56
C VAL A 83 -6.68 -22.11 -13.90
N LYS A 84 -5.48 -22.73 -13.85
CA LYS A 84 -5.34 -24.13 -13.44
C LYS A 84 -5.58 -24.36 -11.97
N ASN A 85 -5.04 -23.49 -11.12
CA ASN A 85 -5.15 -23.60 -9.67
C ASN A 85 -5.88 -22.40 -9.08
N PRO A 86 -6.53 -22.55 -7.91
CA PRO A 86 -7.28 -21.47 -7.28
C PRO A 86 -6.41 -20.24 -6.96
N VAL A 87 -7.09 -19.09 -6.93
CA VAL A 87 -6.58 -17.85 -6.33
C VAL A 87 -7.42 -17.52 -5.10
N VAL A 88 -6.78 -17.14 -4.00
CA VAL A 88 -7.47 -16.72 -2.77
C VAL A 88 -7.83 -15.25 -2.89
N GLU A 89 -9.12 -14.95 -2.87
CA GLU A 89 -9.64 -13.59 -2.88
C GLU A 89 -9.97 -13.16 -1.46
N LEU A 90 -9.38 -12.04 -1.02
CA LEU A 90 -9.63 -11.43 0.28
C LEU A 90 -10.33 -10.09 0.06
N ASP A 91 -11.64 -10.06 0.29
CA ASP A 91 -12.43 -8.84 0.17
C ASP A 91 -12.15 -7.88 1.35
N GLY A 92 -12.54 -6.62 1.22
CA GLY A 92 -12.18 -5.59 2.18
C GLY A 92 -13.33 -4.69 2.60
N ASP A 93 -13.03 -3.40 2.80
CA ASP A 93 -13.95 -2.45 3.40
C ASP A 93 -14.19 -1.21 2.52
N GLU A 94 -15.27 -0.50 2.81
CA GLU A 94 -15.59 0.85 2.37
C GLU A 94 -15.51 1.05 0.83
N MET A 95 -14.88 2.14 0.35
CA MET A 95 -14.86 2.47 -1.08
C MET A 95 -14.05 1.46 -1.90
N THR A 96 -13.01 0.88 -1.32
CA THR A 96 -12.19 -0.11 -2.00
C THR A 96 -12.94 -1.41 -2.25
N ARG A 97 -13.84 -1.84 -1.38
CA ARG A 97 -14.72 -3.01 -1.61
C ARG A 97 -15.62 -2.81 -2.83
N ILE A 98 -16.20 -1.63 -2.99
CA ILE A 98 -17.04 -1.31 -4.15
C ILE A 98 -16.21 -1.38 -5.44
N ILE A 99 -15.03 -0.76 -5.44
CA ILE A 99 -14.12 -0.78 -6.58
C ILE A 99 -13.63 -2.21 -6.88
N TRP A 100 -13.35 -3.00 -5.85
CA TRP A 100 -12.90 -4.39 -5.98
C TRP A 100 -13.92 -5.26 -6.72
N GLN A 101 -15.20 -5.10 -6.39
CA GLN A 101 -16.29 -5.78 -7.08
C GLN A 101 -16.40 -5.33 -8.55
N GLU A 102 -16.31 -4.01 -8.82
CA GLU A 102 -16.31 -3.48 -10.20
C GLU A 102 -15.16 -4.03 -11.04
N ILE A 103 -13.96 -4.14 -10.45
CA ILE A 103 -12.79 -4.75 -11.10
C ILE A 103 -13.06 -6.20 -11.45
N LYS A 104 -13.59 -6.98 -10.51
CA LYS A 104 -13.91 -8.38 -10.69
C LYS A 104 -14.92 -8.58 -11.80
N ASP A 105 -16.01 -7.80 -11.82
CA ASP A 105 -17.09 -7.91 -12.77
C ASP A 105 -16.70 -7.47 -14.19
N ARG A 106 -15.81 -6.48 -14.32
CA ARG A 106 -15.40 -5.94 -15.62
C ARG A 106 -14.15 -6.60 -16.22
N PHE A 107 -13.20 -7.03 -15.39
CA PHE A 107 -11.87 -7.42 -15.86
C PHE A 107 -11.50 -8.87 -15.51
N ILE A 108 -12.10 -9.49 -14.50
CA ILE A 108 -11.70 -10.83 -14.08
C ILE A 108 -12.68 -11.87 -14.61
N THR A 109 -13.92 -11.86 -14.14
CA THR A 109 -14.91 -12.89 -14.45
C THR A 109 -15.31 -12.99 -15.93
N PRO A 110 -15.29 -11.90 -16.76
CA PRO A 110 -15.59 -12.02 -18.18
C PRO A 110 -14.49 -12.72 -19.00
N TYR A 111 -13.22 -12.65 -18.54
CA TYR A 111 -12.06 -13.11 -19.30
C TYR A 111 -11.44 -14.41 -18.78
N LEU A 112 -11.66 -14.72 -17.51
CA LEU A 112 -11.03 -15.86 -16.84
C LEU A 112 -12.06 -16.89 -16.39
N ASP A 113 -11.71 -18.18 -16.59
CA ASP A 113 -12.33 -19.32 -15.92
C ASP A 113 -11.45 -19.66 -14.71
N ILE A 114 -11.79 -19.08 -13.54
CA ILE A 114 -10.99 -19.06 -12.34
C ILE A 114 -11.77 -19.53 -11.12
N ASP A 115 -11.19 -20.40 -10.33
CA ASP A 115 -11.69 -20.81 -9.00
C ASP A 115 -11.19 -19.80 -7.94
N LEU A 116 -12.08 -18.95 -7.44
CA LEU A 116 -11.79 -17.99 -6.39
C LEU A 116 -12.16 -18.55 -5.02
N LYS A 117 -11.18 -18.68 -4.13
CA LYS A 117 -11.39 -18.99 -2.71
C LYS A 117 -11.63 -17.70 -1.97
N TYR A 118 -12.90 -17.33 -1.85
CA TYR A 118 -13.34 -16.04 -1.29
C TYR A 118 -13.36 -16.03 0.24
N TYR A 119 -12.78 -14.96 0.81
CA TYR A 119 -12.80 -14.64 2.24
C TYR A 119 -13.20 -13.17 2.43
N ASP A 120 -14.26 -12.92 3.17
CA ASP A 120 -14.68 -11.57 3.52
C ASP A 120 -13.87 -11.07 4.74
N LEU A 121 -12.91 -10.17 4.49
CA LEU A 121 -12.15 -9.50 5.54
C LEU A 121 -12.73 -8.13 5.91
N GLY A 122 -13.96 -7.83 5.51
CA GLY A 122 -14.68 -6.65 5.97
C GLY A 122 -14.84 -6.66 7.49
N LEU A 123 -14.68 -5.48 8.10
CA LEU A 123 -14.64 -5.34 9.55
C LEU A 123 -15.84 -5.96 10.27
N PRO A 124 -17.10 -5.86 9.78
CA PRO A 124 -18.24 -6.50 10.43
C PRO A 124 -18.13 -8.03 10.49
N TYR A 125 -17.71 -8.68 9.40
CA TYR A 125 -17.60 -10.14 9.35
C TYR A 125 -16.38 -10.65 10.14
N ARG A 126 -15.30 -9.87 10.20
CA ARG A 126 -14.17 -10.13 11.10
C ARG A 126 -14.60 -10.10 12.56
N ASP A 127 -15.46 -9.13 12.95
CA ASP A 127 -16.00 -9.04 14.30
C ASP A 127 -16.93 -10.22 14.61
N GLU A 128 -17.80 -10.61 13.68
CA GLU A 128 -18.69 -11.76 13.79
C GLU A 128 -17.91 -13.05 14.08
N THR A 129 -16.85 -13.31 13.30
CA THR A 129 -16.00 -14.50 13.37
C THR A 129 -14.89 -14.43 14.43
N ASN A 130 -14.87 -13.38 15.27
CA ASN A 130 -13.77 -13.09 16.20
C ASN A 130 -12.39 -13.07 15.53
N ASP A 131 -12.34 -12.53 14.31
CA ASP A 131 -11.17 -12.43 13.42
C ASP A 131 -10.61 -13.80 12.95
N GLN A 132 -11.34 -14.89 13.15
CA GLN A 132 -10.93 -16.22 12.68
C GLN A 132 -10.80 -16.25 11.14
N VAL A 133 -11.67 -15.54 10.43
CA VAL A 133 -11.62 -15.45 8.95
C VAL A 133 -10.28 -14.94 8.43
N THR A 134 -9.59 -14.07 9.15
CA THR A 134 -8.25 -13.60 8.77
C THR A 134 -7.21 -14.72 8.83
N LEU A 135 -7.27 -15.59 9.84
CA LEU A 135 -6.39 -16.75 9.96
C LEU A 135 -6.71 -17.80 8.90
N ASP A 136 -7.99 -18.05 8.64
CA ASP A 136 -8.43 -18.99 7.61
C ASP A 136 -8.00 -18.53 6.22
N ALA A 137 -8.10 -17.23 5.93
CA ALA A 137 -7.62 -16.63 4.70
C ALA A 137 -6.09 -16.79 4.54
N ALA A 138 -5.32 -16.53 5.60
CA ALA A 138 -3.87 -16.72 5.59
C ALA A 138 -3.48 -18.19 5.36
N ALA A 139 -4.20 -19.13 6.01
CA ALA A 139 -4.01 -20.56 5.78
C ALA A 139 -4.33 -20.97 4.35
N ALA A 140 -5.39 -20.39 3.75
CA ALA A 140 -5.74 -20.62 2.36
C ALA A 140 -4.66 -20.09 1.40
N ILE A 141 -4.12 -18.88 1.62
CA ILE A 141 -3.01 -18.37 0.81
C ILE A 141 -1.81 -19.31 0.87
N LYS A 142 -1.45 -19.78 2.05
CA LYS A 142 -0.36 -20.75 2.21
C LYS A 142 -0.64 -22.06 1.45
N LYS A 143 -1.89 -22.52 1.44
CA LYS A 143 -2.31 -23.75 0.74
C LYS A 143 -2.32 -23.59 -0.78
N TYR A 144 -2.86 -22.48 -1.29
CA TYR A 144 -3.07 -22.26 -2.72
C TYR A 144 -1.98 -21.40 -3.38
N SER A 145 -1.03 -20.91 -2.61
CA SER A 145 0.16 -20.19 -3.03
C SER A 145 -0.08 -18.74 -3.48
N VAL A 146 -1.24 -18.36 -3.95
CA VAL A 146 -1.51 -16.99 -4.45
C VAL A 146 -2.77 -16.42 -3.80
N GLY A 147 -2.61 -15.23 -3.20
CA GLY A 147 -3.70 -14.41 -2.69
C GLY A 147 -3.73 -13.04 -3.34
N VAL A 148 -4.93 -12.49 -3.51
CA VAL A 148 -5.20 -11.11 -3.91
C VAL A 148 -6.08 -10.45 -2.87
N LYS A 149 -5.69 -9.26 -2.39
CA LYS A 149 -6.33 -8.66 -1.22
C LYS A 149 -6.80 -7.24 -1.47
N CYS A 150 -8.05 -7.00 -1.15
CA CYS A 150 -8.63 -5.65 -1.03
C CYS A 150 -8.16 -4.96 0.25
N ALA A 151 -8.22 -3.64 0.29
CA ALA A 151 -7.88 -2.88 1.49
C ALA A 151 -8.90 -3.09 2.62
N THR A 152 -8.41 -3.23 3.85
CA THR A 152 -9.19 -3.54 5.05
C THR A 152 -9.00 -2.48 6.12
N ILE A 153 -10.03 -2.26 6.97
CA ILE A 153 -9.95 -1.38 8.13
C ILE A 153 -9.12 -2.05 9.25
N THR A 154 -8.13 -1.33 9.77
CA THR A 154 -7.59 -1.59 11.10
C THR A 154 -8.30 -0.64 12.06
N PRO A 155 -9.14 -1.14 12.97
CA PRO A 155 -9.97 -0.28 13.81
C PRO A 155 -9.14 0.45 14.87
N ASP A 156 -9.45 1.72 15.06
CA ASP A 156 -9.14 2.53 16.24
C ASP A 156 -10.34 2.61 17.19
N GLU A 157 -10.24 3.37 18.26
CA GLU A 157 -11.30 3.55 19.26
C GLU A 157 -12.60 4.11 18.65
N GLN A 158 -12.48 5.02 17.67
CA GLN A 158 -13.64 5.58 16.99
C GLN A 158 -14.35 4.53 16.14
N ARG A 159 -13.60 3.70 15.44
CA ARG A 159 -14.14 2.58 14.65
C ARG A 159 -14.79 1.52 15.53
N VAL A 160 -14.24 1.24 16.72
CA VAL A 160 -14.88 0.33 17.69
C VAL A 160 -16.27 0.83 18.06
N ILE A 161 -16.43 2.12 18.32
CA ILE A 161 -17.74 2.73 18.65
C ILE A 161 -18.65 2.73 17.41
N GLU A 162 -18.16 3.18 16.26
CA GLU A 162 -18.93 3.30 15.01
C GLU A 162 -19.54 1.96 14.59
N PHE A 163 -18.73 0.91 14.57
CA PHE A 163 -19.14 -0.44 14.14
C PHE A 163 -19.66 -1.30 15.27
N LYS A 164 -19.69 -0.80 16.54
CA LYS A 164 -20.08 -1.54 17.74
C LYS A 164 -19.32 -2.85 17.91
N LEU A 165 -18.01 -2.81 17.69
CA LEU A 165 -17.16 -3.99 17.70
C LEU A 165 -17.02 -4.56 19.11
N LYS A 166 -16.87 -5.88 19.21
CA LYS A 166 -16.60 -6.61 20.46
C LYS A 166 -15.28 -6.17 21.11
N LYS A 167 -14.30 -5.79 20.31
CA LYS A 167 -13.00 -5.26 20.73
C LYS A 167 -12.26 -4.57 19.58
N MET A 168 -11.17 -3.89 19.87
CA MET A 168 -10.26 -3.33 18.87
C MET A 168 -9.40 -4.45 18.27
N TRP A 169 -9.78 -4.93 17.06
CA TRP A 169 -9.10 -6.01 16.36
C TRP A 169 -7.74 -5.58 15.84
N LEU A 170 -6.80 -6.52 15.76
CA LEU A 170 -5.49 -6.28 15.16
C LEU A 170 -5.60 -6.03 13.64
N SER A 171 -4.53 -5.49 13.07
CA SER A 171 -4.45 -5.34 11.60
C SER A 171 -4.47 -6.69 10.89
N PRO A 172 -5.41 -6.91 9.94
CA PRO A 172 -5.42 -8.15 9.14
C PRO A 172 -4.12 -8.34 8.36
N ASN A 173 -3.56 -7.24 7.82
CA ASN A 173 -2.29 -7.29 7.11
C ASN A 173 -1.16 -7.79 8.02
N GLY A 174 -1.11 -7.31 9.27
CA GLY A 174 -0.15 -7.79 10.27
C GLY A 174 -0.33 -9.28 10.57
N THR A 175 -1.56 -9.74 10.73
CA THR A 175 -1.88 -11.14 11.00
C THR A 175 -1.47 -12.05 9.84
N ILE A 176 -1.83 -11.69 8.58
CA ILE A 176 -1.47 -12.46 7.38
C ILE A 176 0.05 -12.51 7.20
N ARG A 177 0.72 -11.36 7.30
CA ARG A 177 2.19 -11.27 7.16
C ARG A 177 2.92 -12.13 8.20
N ASN A 178 2.45 -12.11 9.44
CA ASN A 178 3.03 -12.92 10.51
C ASN A 178 2.77 -14.42 10.33
N TYR A 179 1.61 -14.80 9.76
CA TYR A 179 1.25 -16.20 9.51
C TYR A 179 2.06 -16.80 8.35
N LEU A 180 2.20 -16.05 7.26
CA LEU A 180 2.89 -16.51 6.06
C LEU A 180 4.42 -16.46 6.23
N GLY A 181 4.91 -15.47 6.96
CA GLY A 181 6.34 -15.12 7.01
C GLY A 181 6.83 -14.66 5.63
N GLY A 182 7.43 -13.52 5.52
CA GLY A 182 7.88 -13.06 4.22
C GLY A 182 8.33 -11.60 4.22
N THR A 183 8.58 -11.10 3.03
CA THR A 183 9.00 -9.73 2.77
C THR A 183 7.93 -9.02 1.97
N VAL A 184 7.59 -7.81 2.39
CA VAL A 184 6.70 -6.93 1.63
C VAL A 184 7.55 -6.08 0.68
N PHE A 185 7.28 -6.18 -0.62
CA PHE A 185 7.87 -5.29 -1.62
C PHE A 185 6.82 -4.29 -2.09
N ARG A 186 7.15 -3.01 -1.99
CA ARG A 186 6.33 -1.91 -2.48
C ARG A 186 7.01 -1.27 -3.68
N GLU A 187 6.30 -1.31 -4.81
CA GLU A 187 6.80 -0.82 -6.11
C GLU A 187 5.89 0.27 -6.66
N PRO A 188 6.42 1.45 -7.02
CA PRO A 188 5.63 2.51 -7.63
C PRO A 188 5.25 2.16 -9.07
N ILE A 189 3.99 2.42 -9.42
CA ILE A 189 3.50 2.38 -10.80
C ILE A 189 3.91 3.68 -11.48
N VAL A 190 4.88 3.60 -12.39
CA VAL A 190 5.45 4.78 -13.05
C VAL A 190 4.67 5.08 -14.32
N ILE A 191 3.95 6.20 -14.32
CA ILE A 191 3.21 6.72 -15.49
C ILE A 191 3.89 8.01 -15.95
N PRO A 192 4.44 8.08 -17.18
CA PRO A 192 5.23 9.23 -17.63
C PRO A 192 4.50 10.58 -17.54
N ARG A 193 3.21 10.61 -17.83
CA ARG A 193 2.36 11.82 -17.75
C ARG A 193 2.23 12.38 -16.34
N ILE A 194 2.34 11.56 -15.31
CA ILE A 194 2.18 12.00 -13.92
C ILE A 194 3.52 12.59 -13.45
N PRO A 195 3.58 13.90 -13.13
CA PRO A 195 4.81 14.53 -12.67
C PRO A 195 5.22 13.98 -11.30
N ARG A 196 6.51 13.69 -11.16
CA ARG A 196 7.09 13.23 -9.90
C ARG A 196 7.43 14.42 -9.03
N LEU A 197 7.21 14.32 -7.72
CA LEU A 197 7.65 15.34 -6.75
C LEU A 197 9.18 15.42 -6.67
N VAL A 198 9.87 14.31 -6.94
CA VAL A 198 11.32 14.29 -7.13
C VAL A 198 11.60 14.13 -8.64
N PRO A 199 11.87 15.22 -9.36
CA PRO A 199 11.98 15.19 -10.83
C PRO A 199 13.11 14.28 -11.36
N GLY A 200 14.13 14.01 -10.52
CA GLY A 200 15.24 13.12 -10.85
C GLY A 200 14.84 11.65 -11.00
N TRP A 201 13.77 11.20 -10.35
CA TRP A 201 13.38 9.79 -10.37
C TRP A 201 12.75 9.39 -11.71
N LYS A 202 13.52 8.68 -12.53
CA LYS A 202 13.11 8.20 -13.84
C LYS A 202 12.63 6.75 -13.82
N GLN A 203 13.18 5.95 -12.89
CA GLN A 203 12.91 4.52 -12.74
C GLN A 203 12.37 4.24 -11.36
N ALA A 204 11.63 3.14 -11.21
CA ALA A 204 11.05 2.73 -9.94
C ALA A 204 12.13 2.53 -8.86
N ILE A 205 11.82 2.97 -7.63
CA ILE A 205 12.56 2.64 -6.42
C ILE A 205 11.68 1.68 -5.64
N ILE A 206 12.12 0.45 -5.48
CA ILE A 206 11.37 -0.60 -4.82
C ILE A 206 11.81 -0.68 -3.35
N ILE A 207 10.87 -0.65 -2.42
CA ILE A 207 11.16 -0.81 -1.00
C ILE A 207 10.82 -2.24 -0.58
N GLY A 208 11.85 -3.00 -0.17
CA GLY A 208 11.70 -4.29 0.49
C GLY A 208 11.60 -4.09 2.01
N ARG A 209 10.41 -4.29 2.57
CA ARG A 209 10.12 -4.15 3.99
C ARG A 209 10.16 -5.52 4.66
N HIS A 210 10.98 -5.69 5.70
CA HIS A 210 10.93 -6.85 6.56
C HIS A 210 9.60 -6.88 7.32
N ALA A 211 8.76 -7.87 7.09
CA ALA A 211 7.39 -7.88 7.61
C ALA A 211 7.25 -8.46 9.03
N PHE A 212 8.35 -8.64 9.76
CA PHE A 212 8.39 -9.30 11.06
C PHE A 212 9.17 -8.49 12.10
N GLY A 213 8.76 -8.62 13.37
CA GLY A 213 9.54 -8.12 14.51
C GLY A 213 9.57 -6.61 14.65
N ASP A 214 10.64 -6.11 15.24
CA ASP A 214 10.94 -4.71 15.50
C ASP A 214 9.80 -4.01 16.27
N GLN A 215 9.46 -2.77 15.96
CA GLN A 215 8.41 -1.97 16.61
C GLN A 215 7.02 -2.63 16.50
N TYR A 216 6.75 -3.38 15.46
CA TYR A 216 5.44 -4.04 15.23
C TYR A 216 5.17 -5.25 16.14
N ARG A 217 6.19 -5.73 16.85
CA ARG A 217 6.09 -6.77 17.88
C ARG A 217 6.67 -6.33 19.22
N ALA A 218 6.88 -5.04 19.37
CA ALA A 218 7.37 -4.47 20.60
C ALA A 218 6.40 -4.70 21.77
N LYS A 219 6.96 -4.70 22.96
CA LYS A 219 6.22 -4.58 24.21
C LYS A 219 6.60 -3.27 24.86
N ASP A 220 5.63 -2.43 25.12
CA ASP A 220 5.79 -1.12 25.72
C ASP A 220 5.02 -1.02 27.03
N ARG A 221 5.47 -0.14 27.90
CA ARG A 221 4.87 0.13 29.20
C ARG A 221 5.10 1.57 29.61
N VAL A 222 4.03 2.22 30.05
CA VAL A 222 4.12 3.46 30.81
C VAL A 222 4.61 3.14 32.22
N ILE A 223 5.54 3.91 32.74
CA ILE A 223 6.16 3.78 34.07
C ILE A 223 5.78 5.02 34.86
N ASP A 224 5.02 4.82 35.94
CA ASP A 224 4.39 5.90 36.71
C ASP A 224 5.15 6.25 38.01
N THR A 225 6.22 5.51 38.31
CA THR A 225 6.99 5.66 39.56
C THR A 225 8.48 5.56 39.28
N GLU A 226 9.29 5.94 40.26
CA GLU A 226 10.73 5.66 40.25
C GLU A 226 11.01 4.15 40.31
N GLY A 227 12.10 3.72 39.71
CA GLY A 227 12.51 2.32 39.70
C GLY A 227 13.56 2.02 38.64
N THR A 228 14.09 0.83 38.69
CA THR A 228 15.09 0.35 37.74
C THR A 228 14.46 -0.49 36.65
N LEU A 229 14.74 -0.16 35.39
CA LEU A 229 14.39 -0.99 34.23
C LEU A 229 15.57 -1.95 33.96
N GLU A 230 15.26 -3.24 33.86
CA GLU A 230 16.21 -4.27 33.52
C GLU A 230 15.71 -5.12 32.33
N MET A 231 16.63 -5.55 31.48
CA MET A 231 16.38 -6.57 30.46
C MET A 231 16.95 -7.88 30.97
N VAL A 232 16.11 -8.91 31.03
CA VAL A 232 16.49 -10.25 31.50
C VAL A 232 16.38 -11.24 30.37
N PHE A 233 17.47 -11.90 30.06
CA PHE A 233 17.49 -13.05 29.14
C PHE A 233 17.81 -14.33 29.90
N THR A 234 16.93 -15.32 29.81
CA THR A 234 17.11 -16.62 30.47
C THR A 234 17.33 -17.69 29.40
N PRO A 235 18.56 -18.15 29.17
CA PRO A 235 18.84 -19.29 28.30
C PRO A 235 18.10 -20.55 28.76
N LYS A 236 17.64 -21.39 27.82
CA LYS A 236 16.99 -22.64 28.19
C LYS A 236 18.00 -23.55 28.95
N GLY A 237 17.69 -23.82 30.22
CA GLY A 237 18.57 -24.60 31.11
C GLY A 237 19.76 -23.82 31.68
N GLY A 238 19.89 -22.53 31.42
CA GLY A 238 20.95 -21.66 31.93
C GLY A 238 20.47 -20.71 33.03
N LYS A 239 21.40 -19.87 33.52
CA LYS A 239 21.12 -18.83 34.50
C LYS A 239 20.64 -17.55 33.77
N PRO A 240 19.76 -16.75 34.39
CA PRO A 240 19.39 -15.45 33.86
C PRO A 240 20.59 -14.50 33.73
N GLU A 241 20.66 -13.82 32.61
CA GLU A 241 21.55 -12.68 32.37
C GLU A 241 20.72 -11.41 32.53
N VAL A 242 21.12 -10.53 33.46
CA VAL A 242 20.41 -9.29 33.77
C VAL A 242 21.24 -8.11 33.28
N ILE A 243 20.63 -7.28 32.42
CA ILE A 243 21.24 -6.07 31.90
C ILE A 243 20.42 -4.88 32.43
N LYS A 244 21.03 -4.04 33.24
CA LYS A 244 20.43 -2.78 33.67
C LYS A 244 20.30 -1.84 32.46
N VAL A 245 19.10 -1.33 32.22
CA VAL A 245 18.79 -0.44 31.09
C VAL A 245 18.79 1.00 31.56
N PHE A 246 17.96 1.34 32.58
CA PHE A 246 17.80 2.72 33.03
C PHE A 246 17.22 2.79 34.45
N ASP A 247 17.56 3.84 35.21
CA ASP A 247 16.90 4.18 36.47
C ASP A 247 15.90 5.31 36.23
N PHE A 248 14.61 5.01 36.31
CA PHE A 248 13.56 6.02 36.15
C PHE A 248 13.43 6.89 37.41
N PRO A 249 13.31 8.22 37.25
CA PRO A 249 13.00 9.13 38.36
C PRO A 249 11.53 8.99 38.79
N THR A 250 11.16 9.66 39.89
CA THR A 250 9.77 9.67 40.43
C THR A 250 8.73 10.14 39.40
N SER A 251 9.12 10.97 38.41
CA SER A 251 8.24 11.39 37.31
C SER A 251 7.91 10.27 36.32
N GLY A 252 8.55 9.11 36.46
CA GLY A 252 8.32 7.96 35.57
C GLY A 252 8.83 8.18 34.15
N GLY A 253 8.14 7.56 33.19
CA GLY A 253 8.48 7.62 31.78
C GLY A 253 7.80 6.52 30.95
N ILE A 254 8.45 6.09 29.90
CA ILE A 254 7.98 5.02 29.02
C ILE A 254 9.15 4.12 28.62
N ALA A 255 8.93 2.83 28.52
CA ALA A 255 9.91 1.85 28.05
C ALA A 255 9.31 0.96 26.96
N GLN A 256 10.16 0.53 26.02
CA GLN A 256 9.80 -0.39 24.96
C GLN A 256 10.91 -1.41 24.74
N THR A 257 10.52 -2.67 24.49
CA THR A 257 11.41 -3.74 24.05
C THR A 257 11.00 -4.23 22.67
N GLN A 258 11.97 -4.52 21.82
CA GLN A 258 11.75 -5.09 20.50
C GLN A 258 12.71 -6.25 20.26
N TYR A 259 12.36 -7.14 19.34
CA TYR A 259 13.17 -8.31 19.00
C TYR A 259 13.04 -8.70 17.55
N ASN A 260 13.99 -9.50 17.08
CA ASN A 260 13.92 -10.20 15.81
C ASN A 260 14.60 -11.57 15.93
N THR A 261 14.43 -12.45 14.94
CA THR A 261 15.05 -13.78 14.93
C THR A 261 16.01 -13.91 13.75
N THR A 262 17.06 -14.68 13.94
CA THR A 262 18.05 -14.97 12.87
C THR A 262 17.36 -15.55 11.63
N GLU A 263 16.50 -16.56 11.81
CA GLU A 263 15.75 -17.21 10.73
C GLU A 263 14.91 -16.20 9.92
N SER A 264 14.23 -15.27 10.60
CA SER A 264 13.42 -14.25 9.92
C SER A 264 14.29 -13.28 9.12
N ILE A 265 15.46 -12.87 9.65
CA ILE A 265 16.40 -11.99 8.95
C ILE A 265 17.01 -12.70 7.74
N GLU A 266 17.38 -13.99 7.86
CA GLU A 266 17.86 -14.81 6.75
C GLU A 266 16.81 -14.93 5.64
N GLY A 267 15.56 -15.22 6.01
CA GLY A 267 14.44 -15.25 5.07
C GLY A 267 14.24 -13.93 4.34
N PHE A 268 14.35 -12.80 5.05
CA PHE A 268 14.28 -11.47 4.47
C PHE A 268 15.44 -11.22 3.48
N ALA A 269 16.66 -11.63 3.82
CA ALA A 269 17.81 -11.52 2.94
C ALA A 269 17.59 -12.31 1.64
N HIS A 270 17.18 -13.58 1.75
CA HIS A 270 16.90 -14.41 0.58
C HIS A 270 15.81 -13.86 -0.32
N ALA A 271 14.70 -13.37 0.25
CA ALA A 271 13.63 -12.75 -0.53
C ALA A 271 14.11 -11.50 -1.25
N SER A 272 14.93 -10.67 -0.59
CA SER A 272 15.48 -9.43 -1.17
C SER A 272 16.46 -9.70 -2.31
N PHE A 273 17.35 -10.66 -2.15
CA PHE A 273 18.31 -11.06 -3.21
C PHE A 273 17.61 -11.68 -4.41
N LYS A 274 16.61 -12.54 -4.21
CA LYS A 274 15.81 -13.12 -5.30
C LYS A 274 15.06 -12.04 -6.07
N MET A 275 14.40 -11.12 -5.38
CA MET A 275 13.71 -9.99 -6.02
C MET A 275 14.68 -9.16 -6.87
N ALA A 276 15.89 -8.89 -6.38
CA ALA A 276 16.90 -8.15 -7.12
C ALA A 276 17.34 -8.90 -8.40
N LEU A 277 17.50 -10.21 -8.31
CA LEU A 277 17.84 -11.06 -9.46
C LEU A 277 16.69 -11.11 -10.49
N ASP A 278 15.45 -11.20 -10.05
CA ASP A 278 14.27 -11.26 -10.92
C ASP A 278 14.05 -9.94 -11.65
N LYS A 279 14.13 -8.83 -10.94
CA LYS A 279 14.01 -7.48 -11.50
C LYS A 279 15.28 -7.01 -12.24
N LYS A 280 16.41 -7.68 -12.06
CA LYS A 280 17.74 -7.27 -12.57
C LYS A 280 18.11 -5.86 -12.09
N LEU A 281 17.85 -5.57 -10.82
CA LEU A 281 18.13 -4.30 -10.18
C LEU A 281 19.15 -4.47 -9.06
N PRO A 282 20.04 -3.50 -8.82
CA PRO A 282 20.91 -3.50 -7.66
C PRO A 282 20.11 -3.43 -6.36
N LEU A 283 20.69 -3.97 -5.28
CA LEU A 283 20.09 -4.05 -3.96
C LEU A 283 20.93 -3.28 -2.94
N TYR A 284 20.28 -2.37 -2.22
CA TYR A 284 20.80 -1.79 -1.01
C TYR A 284 20.13 -2.42 0.22
N MET A 285 20.93 -2.73 1.27
CA MET A 285 20.41 -2.96 2.62
C MET A 285 20.68 -1.71 3.45
N SER A 286 19.65 -1.13 4.07
CA SER A 286 19.78 0.12 4.81
C SER A 286 19.43 -0.05 6.28
N THR A 287 20.35 0.39 7.16
CA THR A 287 20.23 0.33 8.62
C THR A 287 20.86 1.54 9.30
N LYS A 288 20.73 1.63 10.61
CA LYS A 288 21.48 2.59 11.44
C LYS A 288 22.42 1.87 12.42
N ASN A 289 23.21 0.92 11.92
CA ASN A 289 24.09 0.09 12.74
C ASN A 289 25.19 0.86 13.49
N THR A 290 25.46 2.10 13.14
CA THR A 290 26.36 2.99 13.90
C THR A 290 25.79 3.40 15.27
N ILE A 291 24.45 3.38 15.41
CA ILE A 291 23.70 3.65 16.64
C ILE A 291 23.20 2.33 17.24
N LEU A 292 22.45 1.56 16.48
CA LEU A 292 21.90 0.25 16.89
C LEU A 292 22.92 -0.86 16.60
N LYS A 293 24.10 -0.77 17.28
CA LYS A 293 25.30 -1.54 16.91
C LYS A 293 25.08 -3.06 16.86
N ALA A 294 24.41 -3.61 17.87
CA ALA A 294 24.12 -5.04 17.93
C ALA A 294 22.90 -5.40 17.08
N TYR A 295 21.81 -4.68 17.23
CA TYR A 295 20.54 -5.00 16.58
C TYR A 295 20.64 -4.88 15.06
N ASP A 296 20.97 -3.71 14.55
CA ASP A 296 21.13 -3.46 13.12
C ASP A 296 22.39 -4.10 12.54
N GLY A 297 23.44 -4.25 13.37
CA GLY A 297 24.65 -4.99 13.00
C GLY A 297 24.35 -6.45 12.63
N LYS A 298 23.44 -7.11 13.37
CA LYS A 298 23.02 -8.47 13.08
C LYS A 298 22.35 -8.60 11.70
N PHE A 299 21.51 -7.64 11.32
CA PHE A 299 20.92 -7.59 9.97
C PHE A 299 21.98 -7.42 8.89
N LYS A 300 22.88 -6.44 9.07
CA LYS A 300 23.96 -6.16 8.12
C LYS A 300 24.85 -7.38 7.91
N ASP A 301 25.25 -8.03 8.99
CA ASP A 301 26.18 -9.16 8.94
C ASP A 301 25.56 -10.40 8.30
N ILE A 302 24.28 -10.70 8.59
CA ILE A 302 23.54 -11.80 7.96
C ILE A 302 23.40 -11.55 6.45
N PHE A 303 22.98 -10.35 6.03
CA PHE A 303 22.86 -10.01 4.62
C PHE A 303 24.20 -10.15 3.89
N GLN A 304 25.29 -9.66 4.48
CA GLN A 304 26.63 -9.74 3.89
C GLN A 304 27.10 -11.19 3.73
N ASP A 305 26.93 -11.99 4.78
CA ASP A 305 27.32 -13.39 4.77
C ASP A 305 26.58 -14.21 3.71
N ILE A 306 25.26 -14.04 3.60
CA ILE A 306 24.41 -14.68 2.59
C ILE A 306 24.78 -14.22 1.18
N TYR A 307 25.03 -12.92 0.99
CA TYR A 307 25.45 -12.38 -0.30
C TYR A 307 26.76 -13.03 -0.76
N ASP A 308 27.78 -12.96 0.08
CA ASP A 308 29.12 -13.44 -0.27
C ASP A 308 29.13 -14.94 -0.58
N LYS A 309 28.35 -15.75 0.15
CA LYS A 309 28.32 -17.21 0.00
C LYS A 309 27.42 -17.70 -1.14
N GLN A 310 26.31 -16.98 -1.46
CA GLN A 310 25.25 -17.57 -2.28
C GLN A 310 24.85 -16.73 -3.49
N TYR A 311 24.96 -15.41 -3.42
CA TYR A 311 24.38 -14.53 -4.46
C TYR A 311 25.40 -13.73 -5.25
N LYS A 312 26.61 -13.51 -4.74
CA LYS A 312 27.61 -12.64 -5.34
C LYS A 312 27.87 -12.94 -6.83
N SER A 313 28.17 -14.19 -7.15
CA SER A 313 28.44 -14.61 -8.54
C SER A 313 27.21 -14.43 -9.46
N GLN A 314 26.00 -14.62 -8.93
CA GLN A 314 24.77 -14.45 -9.68
C GLN A 314 24.50 -12.95 -9.98
N PHE A 315 24.81 -12.07 -9.02
CA PHE A 315 24.69 -10.63 -9.17
C PHE A 315 25.71 -10.10 -10.18
N GLU A 316 26.96 -10.50 -10.06
CA GLU A 316 28.04 -10.16 -10.99
C GLU A 316 27.70 -10.61 -12.43
N GLY A 317 27.17 -11.83 -12.58
CA GLY A 317 26.73 -12.37 -13.88
C GLY A 317 25.57 -11.62 -14.53
N LYS A 318 24.79 -10.84 -13.75
CA LYS A 318 23.70 -9.98 -14.23
C LYS A 318 24.09 -8.50 -14.29
N GLY A 319 25.31 -8.13 -13.91
CA GLY A 319 25.77 -6.75 -13.89
C GLY A 319 25.11 -5.88 -12.82
N ILE A 320 24.65 -6.49 -11.74
CA ILE A 320 24.05 -5.82 -10.58
C ILE A 320 24.91 -6.02 -9.35
N TRP A 321 24.69 -5.21 -8.30
CA TRP A 321 25.48 -5.25 -7.07
C TRP A 321 24.61 -5.20 -5.82
N TYR A 322 25.22 -5.55 -4.68
CA TYR A 322 24.69 -5.38 -3.34
C TYR A 322 25.61 -4.46 -2.53
N GLU A 323 25.00 -3.56 -1.76
CA GLU A 323 25.73 -2.66 -0.87
C GLU A 323 24.90 -2.40 0.40
N HIS A 324 25.56 -2.36 1.57
CA HIS A 324 24.97 -1.86 2.81
C HIS A 324 25.26 -0.35 2.93
N ARG A 325 24.21 0.44 3.23
CA ARG A 325 24.31 1.88 3.49
C ARG A 325 23.61 2.28 4.78
N LEU A 326 24.14 3.28 5.47
CA LEU A 326 23.44 3.93 6.58
C LEU A 326 22.19 4.63 6.05
N ILE A 327 21.09 4.63 6.85
CA ILE A 327 19.78 5.09 6.38
C ILE A 327 19.78 6.56 5.97
N ASP A 328 20.52 7.43 6.67
CA ASP A 328 20.67 8.84 6.32
C ASP A 328 21.42 9.05 4.99
N ASP A 329 22.47 8.28 4.74
CA ASP A 329 23.16 8.27 3.44
C ASP A 329 22.27 7.67 2.34
N MET A 330 21.54 6.59 2.64
CA MET A 330 20.62 5.99 1.68
C MET A 330 19.48 6.93 1.26
N VAL A 331 18.91 7.69 2.18
CA VAL A 331 17.90 8.72 1.88
C VAL A 331 18.50 9.80 0.97
N ALA A 332 19.72 10.26 1.25
CA ALA A 332 20.39 11.24 0.41
C ALA A 332 20.68 10.70 -0.99
N GLN A 333 21.16 9.44 -1.09
CA GLN A 333 21.40 8.76 -2.36
C GLN A 333 20.11 8.58 -3.15
N MET A 334 19.03 8.15 -2.49
CA MET A 334 17.74 7.96 -3.12
C MET A 334 17.20 9.24 -3.77
N ILE A 335 17.21 10.36 -3.04
CA ILE A 335 16.71 11.66 -3.54
C ILE A 335 17.54 12.19 -4.72
N LYS A 336 18.86 11.96 -4.70
CA LYS A 336 19.79 12.42 -5.75
C LYS A 336 19.85 11.52 -6.97
N SER A 337 19.32 10.31 -6.89
CA SER A 337 19.41 9.27 -7.94
C SER A 337 18.33 9.43 -9.02
N GLU A 338 18.49 8.66 -10.09
CA GLU A 338 17.44 8.45 -11.09
C GLU A 338 16.48 7.30 -10.74
N GLY A 339 16.67 6.60 -9.63
CA GLY A 339 15.97 5.38 -9.26
C GLY A 339 16.60 4.13 -9.88
N GLY A 340 15.82 3.04 -10.05
CA GLY A 340 16.28 1.80 -10.64
C GLY A 340 17.03 0.89 -9.68
N PHE A 341 16.59 0.81 -8.43
CA PHE A 341 17.18 -0.08 -7.41
C PHE A 341 16.14 -0.50 -6.36
N ILE A 342 16.53 -1.49 -5.57
CA ILE A 342 15.76 -2.01 -4.44
C ILE A 342 16.46 -1.59 -3.14
N ILE A 343 15.67 -1.17 -2.12
CA ILE A 343 16.17 -0.91 -0.79
C ILE A 343 15.51 -1.88 0.19
N ALA A 344 16.28 -2.78 0.76
CA ALA A 344 15.84 -3.65 1.86
C ALA A 344 15.96 -2.88 3.19
N MET A 345 14.87 -2.83 3.95
CA MET A 345 14.75 -2.07 5.20
C MET A 345 14.06 -2.87 6.28
N LYS A 346 14.39 -2.59 7.54
CA LYS A 346 13.65 -3.11 8.70
C LYS A 346 12.18 -2.70 8.64
N ASN A 347 11.35 -3.33 9.46
CA ASN A 347 9.90 -3.22 9.40
C ASN A 347 9.37 -1.77 9.39
N TYR A 348 9.67 -0.99 10.42
CA TYR A 348 9.21 0.40 10.52
C TYR A 348 9.85 1.31 9.47
N ASP A 349 11.16 1.19 9.27
CA ASP A 349 11.89 2.00 8.29
C ASP A 349 11.33 1.80 6.88
N GLY A 350 11.05 0.54 6.50
CA GLY A 350 10.46 0.18 5.22
C GLY A 350 9.01 0.65 5.05
N ASP A 351 8.21 0.67 6.14
CA ASP A 351 6.85 1.20 6.11
C ASP A 351 6.85 2.70 5.80
N VAL A 352 7.57 3.47 6.59
CA VAL A 352 7.64 4.94 6.44
C VAL A 352 8.28 5.33 5.10
N GLN A 353 9.39 4.68 4.74
CA GLN A 353 10.12 5.03 3.52
C GLN A 353 9.33 4.71 2.26
N SER A 354 8.56 3.62 2.24
CA SER A 354 7.73 3.28 1.08
C SER A 354 6.61 4.30 0.83
N ASP A 355 6.02 4.86 1.88
CA ASP A 355 5.02 5.91 1.76
C ASP A 355 5.64 7.22 1.21
N ILE A 356 6.85 7.57 1.65
CA ILE A 356 7.60 8.71 1.10
C ILE A 356 7.89 8.49 -0.39
N VAL A 357 8.34 7.32 -0.77
CA VAL A 357 8.61 6.96 -2.18
C VAL A 357 7.33 7.04 -3.02
N ALA A 358 6.22 6.52 -2.51
CA ALA A 358 4.93 6.59 -3.19
C ALA A 358 4.50 8.04 -3.50
N GLN A 359 4.60 8.92 -2.50
CA GLN A 359 4.31 10.33 -2.69
C GLN A 359 5.29 10.99 -3.66
N GLY A 360 6.56 10.62 -3.61
CA GLY A 360 7.59 11.12 -4.53
C GLY A 360 7.31 10.78 -5.99
N PHE A 361 6.65 9.64 -6.26
CA PHE A 361 6.19 9.22 -7.60
C PHE A 361 4.83 9.79 -8.00
N GLY A 362 4.16 10.54 -7.13
CA GLY A 362 2.98 11.34 -7.45
C GLY A 362 1.71 11.01 -6.66
N SER A 363 1.45 9.77 -6.30
CA SER A 363 0.25 9.37 -5.54
C SER A 363 0.43 8.01 -4.86
N LEU A 364 -0.07 7.87 -3.65
CA LEU A 364 -0.15 6.58 -2.97
C LEU A 364 -1.04 5.57 -3.74
N GLY A 365 -2.01 6.05 -4.52
CA GLY A 365 -2.82 5.23 -5.42
C GLY A 365 -2.06 4.66 -6.63
N LEU A 366 -0.76 4.97 -6.76
CA LEU A 366 0.16 4.41 -7.76
C LEU A 366 1.25 3.55 -7.09
N MET A 367 0.95 2.91 -5.98
CA MET A 367 1.89 2.01 -5.29
C MET A 367 1.25 0.64 -5.12
N THR A 368 1.96 -0.40 -5.56
CA THR A 368 1.60 -1.80 -5.29
C THR A 368 2.32 -2.32 -4.07
N SER A 369 1.79 -3.37 -3.47
CA SER A 369 2.37 -4.06 -2.33
C SER A 369 2.23 -5.56 -2.54
N VAL A 370 3.33 -6.29 -2.49
CA VAL A 370 3.33 -7.75 -2.58
C VAL A 370 4.08 -8.34 -1.40
N LEU A 371 3.50 -9.36 -0.80
CA LEU A 371 4.17 -10.21 0.19
C LEU A 371 4.68 -11.47 -0.50
N ILE A 372 5.97 -11.76 -0.36
CA ILE A 372 6.59 -12.97 -0.93
C ILE A 372 7.31 -13.72 0.18
N THR A 373 7.05 -15.03 0.29
CA THR A 373 7.78 -15.89 1.22
C THR A 373 9.23 -16.12 0.74
N PRO A 374 10.19 -16.45 1.65
CA PRO A 374 11.60 -16.60 1.29
C PRO A 374 11.87 -17.67 0.22
N ASP A 375 11.02 -18.70 0.13
CA ASP A 375 11.10 -19.73 -0.91
C ASP A 375 10.54 -19.26 -2.27
N GLY A 376 9.80 -18.11 -2.30
CA GLY A 376 9.17 -17.54 -3.48
C GLY A 376 7.88 -18.25 -3.92
N LYS A 377 7.38 -19.21 -3.14
CA LYS A 377 6.22 -20.05 -3.51
C LYS A 377 4.88 -19.47 -3.09
N THR A 378 4.87 -18.68 -2.02
CA THR A 378 3.64 -18.03 -1.54
C THR A 378 3.71 -16.54 -1.81
N PHE A 379 2.65 -16.03 -2.39
CA PHE A 379 2.54 -14.67 -2.88
C PHE A 379 1.17 -14.07 -2.51
N GLU A 380 1.17 -12.88 -1.96
CA GLU A 380 -0.06 -12.11 -1.73
C GLU A 380 0.15 -10.69 -2.24
N SER A 381 -0.79 -10.19 -3.02
CA SER A 381 -0.77 -8.83 -3.58
C SER A 381 -1.92 -7.99 -3.07
N GLU A 382 -1.62 -6.73 -2.75
CA GLU A 382 -2.60 -5.75 -2.27
C GLU A 382 -2.27 -4.35 -2.80
N ALA A 383 -3.25 -3.44 -2.77
CA ALA A 383 -2.97 -2.02 -2.93
C ALA A 383 -2.29 -1.48 -1.66
N ALA A 384 -1.27 -0.63 -1.82
CA ALA A 384 -0.53 -0.06 -0.69
C ALA A 384 -1.26 1.10 0.01
N HIS A 385 -2.56 1.28 -0.22
CA HIS A 385 -3.39 2.33 0.39
C HIS A 385 -4.53 1.74 1.22
N GLY A 386 -5.18 2.60 2.04
CA GLY A 386 -6.32 2.20 2.87
C GLY A 386 -7.66 2.19 2.10
N THR A 387 -8.75 2.09 2.85
CA THR A 387 -10.12 1.84 2.36
C THR A 387 -10.82 3.07 1.74
N VAL A 388 -10.15 4.23 1.71
CA VAL A 388 -10.64 5.51 1.15
C VAL A 388 -11.98 5.95 1.77
N THR A 389 -12.04 5.98 3.09
CA THR A 389 -13.21 6.31 3.92
C THR A 389 -13.94 7.57 3.47
N ARG A 390 -13.21 8.66 3.16
CA ARG A 390 -13.82 9.93 2.77
C ARG A 390 -14.67 9.79 1.51
N HIS A 391 -14.20 9.08 0.49
CA HIS A 391 -14.98 8.86 -0.74
C HIS A 391 -16.15 7.90 -0.48
N PHE A 392 -15.99 6.91 0.39
CA PHE A 392 -17.09 6.04 0.80
C PHE A 392 -18.23 6.83 1.44
N ARG A 393 -17.92 7.78 2.36
CA ARG A 393 -18.93 8.65 2.98
C ARG A 393 -19.66 9.53 1.97
N GLU A 394 -18.98 10.02 0.94
CA GLU A 394 -19.64 10.77 -0.14
C GLU A 394 -20.48 9.86 -1.04
N HIS A 395 -19.99 8.66 -1.35
CA HIS A 395 -20.74 7.64 -2.09
C HIS A 395 -22.03 7.24 -1.38
N GLN A 396 -22.00 7.04 -0.05
CA GLN A 396 -23.20 6.76 0.76
C GLN A 396 -24.26 7.87 0.70
N LYS A 397 -23.85 9.10 0.43
CA LYS A 397 -24.76 10.26 0.22
C LYS A 397 -25.24 10.37 -1.22
N GLY A 398 -24.96 9.41 -2.08
CA GLY A 398 -25.30 9.44 -3.51
C GLY A 398 -24.48 10.43 -4.33
N LYS A 399 -23.35 10.92 -3.82
CA LYS A 399 -22.49 11.83 -4.54
C LYS A 399 -21.51 11.09 -5.46
N GLU A 400 -21.18 11.76 -6.55
CA GLU A 400 -20.17 11.30 -7.50
C GLU A 400 -18.79 11.21 -6.83
N THR A 401 -18.07 10.13 -7.08
CA THR A 401 -16.71 9.91 -6.54
C THR A 401 -15.72 9.63 -7.67
N SER A 402 -14.50 10.10 -7.46
CA SER A 402 -13.37 9.86 -8.33
C SER A 402 -12.24 9.26 -7.50
N THR A 403 -12.31 7.96 -7.29
CA THR A 403 -11.32 7.16 -6.56
C THR A 403 -10.45 6.41 -7.56
N ASN A 404 -9.16 6.50 -7.40
CA ASN A 404 -8.19 5.84 -8.26
C ASN A 404 -8.21 4.30 -8.03
N PRO A 405 -8.56 3.49 -9.05
CA PRO A 405 -8.61 2.04 -8.92
C PRO A 405 -7.30 1.33 -9.33
N ILE A 406 -6.29 2.07 -9.81
CA ILE A 406 -5.10 1.51 -10.48
C ILE A 406 -4.39 0.51 -9.57
N ALA A 407 -4.06 0.89 -8.34
CA ALA A 407 -3.36 0.00 -7.42
C ALA A 407 -4.16 -1.28 -7.09
N SER A 408 -5.50 -1.19 -7.02
CA SER A 408 -6.38 -2.36 -6.83
C SER A 408 -6.42 -3.27 -8.07
N ILE A 409 -6.39 -2.70 -9.27
CA ILE A 409 -6.26 -3.48 -10.51
C ILE A 409 -4.90 -4.19 -10.55
N PHE A 410 -3.82 -3.47 -10.21
CA PHE A 410 -2.48 -4.05 -10.16
C PHE A 410 -2.33 -5.13 -9.08
N ALA A 411 -3.06 -5.03 -7.96
CA ALA A 411 -3.11 -6.13 -6.99
C ALA A 411 -3.66 -7.43 -7.63
N TRP A 412 -4.73 -7.32 -8.44
CA TRP A 412 -5.25 -8.46 -9.20
C TRP A 412 -4.25 -8.97 -10.24
N THR A 413 -3.69 -8.07 -11.07
CA THR A 413 -2.81 -8.49 -12.17
C THR A 413 -1.54 -9.13 -11.69
N GLN A 414 -0.91 -8.63 -10.63
CA GLN A 414 0.28 -9.23 -10.03
C GLN A 414 0.01 -10.62 -9.46
N GLY A 415 -1.13 -10.81 -8.79
CA GLY A 415 -1.56 -12.13 -8.32
C GLY A 415 -1.81 -13.10 -9.48
N LEU A 416 -2.48 -12.64 -10.55
CA LEU A 416 -2.74 -13.44 -11.74
C LEU A 416 -1.46 -13.78 -12.51
N ALA A 417 -0.57 -12.82 -12.69
CA ALA A 417 0.73 -13.06 -13.32
C ALA A 417 1.52 -14.13 -12.54
N LYS A 418 1.57 -13.99 -11.21
CA LYS A 418 2.23 -14.99 -10.35
C LYS A 418 1.57 -16.36 -10.44
N ARG A 419 0.24 -16.43 -10.50
CA ARG A 419 -0.49 -17.67 -10.73
C ARG A 419 -0.12 -18.29 -12.08
N GLY A 420 -0.05 -17.48 -13.13
CA GLY A 420 0.36 -17.90 -14.47
C GLY A 420 1.78 -18.45 -14.52
N GLU A 421 2.71 -17.78 -13.84
CA GLU A 421 4.10 -18.27 -13.69
C GLU A 421 4.17 -19.63 -13.00
N LEU A 422 3.53 -19.76 -11.83
CA LEU A 422 3.53 -20.99 -11.03
C LEU A 422 2.86 -22.17 -11.76
N ASP A 423 1.87 -21.88 -12.58
CA ASP A 423 1.08 -22.90 -13.32
C ASP A 423 1.61 -23.19 -14.72
N GLY A 424 2.59 -22.42 -15.20
CA GLY A 424 3.05 -22.47 -16.59
C GLY A 424 1.93 -22.15 -17.58
N THR A 425 1.15 -21.07 -17.29
CA THR A 425 0.05 -20.58 -18.13
C THR A 425 0.41 -19.18 -18.64
N PRO A 426 1.19 -19.08 -19.74
CA PRO A 426 1.69 -17.79 -20.24
C PRO A 426 0.57 -16.85 -20.70
N GLU A 427 -0.57 -17.36 -21.16
CA GLU A 427 -1.73 -16.57 -21.57
C GLU A 427 -2.29 -15.75 -20.38
N LEU A 428 -2.21 -16.29 -19.16
CA LEU A 428 -2.64 -15.58 -17.96
C LEU A 428 -1.67 -14.44 -17.62
N VAL A 429 -0.36 -14.64 -17.81
CA VAL A 429 0.65 -13.60 -17.64
C VAL A 429 0.45 -12.47 -18.65
N VAL A 430 0.28 -12.81 -19.94
CA VAL A 430 0.00 -11.84 -21.00
C VAL A 430 -1.29 -11.06 -20.73
N PHE A 431 -2.33 -11.72 -20.24
CA PHE A 431 -3.57 -11.04 -19.87
C PHE A 431 -3.36 -10.01 -18.76
N ALA A 432 -2.62 -10.38 -17.71
CA ALA A 432 -2.29 -9.48 -16.61
C ALA A 432 -1.51 -8.25 -17.11
N GLU A 433 -0.48 -8.45 -17.92
CA GLU A 433 0.32 -7.37 -18.53
C GLU A 433 -0.53 -6.45 -19.43
N GLN A 434 -1.47 -7.01 -20.21
CA GLN A 434 -2.36 -6.20 -21.06
C GLN A 434 -3.32 -5.35 -20.21
N LEU A 435 -3.80 -5.84 -19.08
CA LEU A 435 -4.65 -5.07 -18.18
C LEU A 435 -3.86 -3.94 -17.50
N GLU A 436 -2.63 -4.18 -17.05
CA GLU A 436 -1.74 -3.14 -16.52
C GLU A 436 -1.45 -2.06 -17.57
N LYS A 437 -1.12 -2.50 -18.80
CA LYS A 437 -0.88 -1.58 -19.91
C LYS A 437 -2.15 -0.75 -20.22
N ALA A 438 -3.32 -1.35 -20.23
CA ALA A 438 -4.59 -0.63 -20.46
C ALA A 438 -4.83 0.45 -19.40
N CYS A 439 -4.49 0.19 -18.12
CA CYS A 439 -4.58 1.18 -17.04
C CYS A 439 -3.63 2.34 -17.24
N THR A 440 -2.36 2.04 -17.50
CA THR A 440 -1.33 3.07 -17.66
C THR A 440 -1.55 3.90 -18.91
N ASP A 441 -1.90 3.28 -20.03
CA ASP A 441 -2.17 3.95 -21.31
C ASP A 441 -3.41 4.85 -21.27
N ALA A 442 -4.43 4.49 -20.49
CA ALA A 442 -5.60 5.35 -20.30
C ALA A 442 -5.21 6.71 -19.68
N VAL A 443 -4.24 6.71 -18.78
CA VAL A 443 -3.68 7.94 -18.19
C VAL A 443 -2.66 8.58 -19.13
N ASP A 444 -1.67 7.83 -19.56
CA ASP A 444 -0.50 8.35 -20.26
C ASP A 444 -0.82 8.83 -21.68
N ILE A 445 -1.56 8.03 -22.43
CA ILE A 445 -1.89 8.30 -23.84
C ILE A 445 -3.19 9.10 -23.96
N ASP A 446 -4.29 8.60 -23.35
CA ASP A 446 -5.61 9.24 -23.52
C ASP A 446 -5.80 10.46 -22.63
N GLY A 447 -4.99 10.62 -21.59
CA GLY A 447 -5.13 11.69 -20.58
C GLY A 447 -6.37 11.52 -19.70
N ILE A 448 -7.00 10.33 -19.69
CA ILE A 448 -8.15 10.01 -18.84
C ILE A 448 -7.65 9.63 -17.46
N MET A 449 -7.97 10.41 -16.44
CA MET A 449 -7.42 10.23 -15.10
C MET A 449 -8.42 10.58 -14.01
N THR A 450 -8.25 9.96 -12.86
CA THR A 450 -9.01 10.30 -11.64
C THR A 450 -8.54 11.61 -11.02
N LYS A 451 -9.31 12.12 -10.08
CA LYS A 451 -9.09 13.45 -9.49
C LYS A 451 -7.73 13.61 -8.82
N ASP A 452 -7.25 12.59 -8.13
CA ASP A 452 -5.92 12.58 -7.49
C ASP A 452 -4.79 12.76 -8.52
N LEU A 453 -4.86 12.06 -9.65
CA LEU A 453 -3.88 12.16 -10.72
C LEU A 453 -3.95 13.50 -11.46
N ALA A 454 -5.16 14.02 -11.69
CA ALA A 454 -5.33 15.35 -12.27
C ALA A 454 -4.73 16.43 -11.34
N LEU A 455 -4.98 16.33 -10.05
CA LEU A 455 -4.39 17.25 -9.06
C LEU A 455 -2.85 17.14 -9.01
N ALA A 456 -2.30 15.93 -9.13
CA ALA A 456 -0.85 15.72 -9.24
C ALA A 456 -0.27 16.41 -10.49
N CYS A 457 -1.06 16.48 -11.59
CA CYS A 457 -0.72 17.24 -12.79
C CYS A 457 -0.99 18.76 -12.68
N GLY A 458 -1.33 19.27 -11.50
CA GLY A 458 -1.66 20.69 -11.30
C GLY A 458 -3.02 21.12 -11.83
N LYS A 459 -3.86 20.21 -12.32
CA LYS A 459 -5.18 20.47 -12.91
C LYS A 459 -6.26 20.38 -11.84
N LYS A 460 -7.01 21.48 -11.60
CA LYS A 460 -8.01 21.58 -10.53
C LYS A 460 -9.45 21.58 -11.05
N GLU A 461 -9.67 21.90 -12.30
CA GLU A 461 -10.98 22.03 -12.94
C GLU A 461 -11.68 20.66 -13.07
N ARG A 462 -13.01 20.67 -12.93
CA ARG A 462 -13.84 19.44 -13.00
C ARG A 462 -13.67 18.69 -14.32
N SER A 463 -13.45 19.41 -15.41
CA SER A 463 -13.25 18.83 -16.74
C SER A 463 -11.93 18.07 -16.90
N ALA A 464 -10.98 18.22 -15.99
CA ALA A 464 -9.65 17.59 -16.06
C ALA A 464 -9.62 16.16 -15.50
N TRP A 465 -10.68 15.70 -14.87
CA TRP A 465 -10.75 14.37 -14.28
C TRP A 465 -12.12 13.70 -14.49
N VAL A 466 -12.13 12.40 -14.42
CA VAL A 466 -13.30 11.54 -14.59
C VAL A 466 -13.67 10.83 -13.29
N THR A 467 -14.89 10.29 -13.23
CA THR A 467 -15.31 9.40 -12.15
C THR A 467 -14.58 8.06 -12.21
N THR A 468 -14.63 7.30 -11.13
CA THR A 468 -14.10 5.93 -11.09
C THR A 468 -14.68 5.07 -12.20
N ASN A 469 -16.00 5.13 -12.41
CA ASN A 469 -16.68 4.33 -13.43
C ASN A 469 -16.30 4.72 -14.87
N GLU A 470 -16.14 6.00 -15.14
CA GLU A 470 -15.66 6.47 -16.45
C GLU A 470 -14.23 6.03 -16.72
N TYR A 471 -13.38 6.08 -15.69
CA TYR A 471 -12.02 5.57 -15.79
C TYR A 471 -11.99 4.06 -16.06
N LEU A 472 -12.72 3.25 -15.29
CA LEU A 472 -12.83 1.79 -15.52
C LEU A 472 -13.35 1.48 -16.94
N SER A 473 -14.30 2.27 -17.44
CA SER A 473 -14.81 2.13 -18.82
C SER A 473 -13.76 2.46 -19.89
N ALA A 474 -12.84 3.40 -19.61
CA ALA A 474 -11.72 3.68 -20.49
C ALA A 474 -10.70 2.52 -20.52
N VAL A 475 -10.37 1.97 -19.36
CA VAL A 475 -9.51 0.78 -19.22
C VAL A 475 -10.11 -0.42 -19.95
N GLU A 476 -11.43 -0.65 -19.80
CA GLU A 476 -12.13 -1.75 -20.47
C GLU A 476 -12.04 -1.65 -22.00
N ARG A 477 -12.22 -0.46 -22.56
CA ARG A 477 -12.06 -0.24 -24.01
C ARG A 477 -10.66 -0.57 -24.49
N ARG A 478 -9.62 -0.13 -23.74
CA ARG A 478 -8.22 -0.41 -24.07
C ARG A 478 -7.87 -1.88 -23.94
N LEU A 479 -8.33 -2.54 -22.88
CA LEU A 479 -8.12 -3.97 -22.69
C LEU A 479 -8.72 -4.78 -23.85
N LYS A 480 -9.97 -4.49 -24.24
CA LYS A 480 -10.64 -5.15 -25.37
C LYS A 480 -9.89 -4.93 -26.69
N ALA A 481 -9.30 -3.78 -26.92
CA ALA A 481 -8.47 -3.53 -28.10
C ALA A 481 -7.16 -4.31 -28.05
N GLY A 482 -6.42 -4.24 -26.94
CA GLY A 482 -5.12 -4.91 -26.80
C GLY A 482 -5.21 -6.44 -26.83
N LEU A 483 -6.30 -7.04 -26.29
CA LEU A 483 -6.49 -8.49 -26.35
C LEU A 483 -6.81 -9.00 -27.77
N LYS A 484 -7.48 -8.21 -28.63
CA LYS A 484 -7.73 -8.58 -30.04
C LYS A 484 -6.46 -8.64 -30.87
N GLU A 485 -5.41 -7.92 -30.47
CA GLU A 485 -4.15 -7.89 -31.17
C GLU A 485 -3.20 -9.01 -30.75
N LYS A 486 -3.38 -9.59 -29.55
CA LYS A 486 -2.43 -10.53 -28.93
C LYS A 486 -2.96 -11.94 -28.63
N LEU A 487 -4.27 -12.13 -28.59
CA LEU A 487 -4.97 -13.41 -28.42
C LEU A 487 -5.88 -13.71 -29.60
#